data_68bdff77057e22119e8a4105aed30093
#
_entry.id   68bdff77057e22119e8a4105aed30093
#
_cell.length_a   1.000
_cell.length_b   1.000
_cell.length_c   1.000
_cell.angle_alpha   90.00
_cell.angle_beta   90.00
_cell.angle_gamma   90.00
#
_symmetry.space_group_name_H-M   'P 1'
#
loop_
_entity.id
_entity.type
_entity.pdbx_description
1 polymer ?
#
loop_
_entity_poly.entity_id
_entity_poly.type
_entity_poly.pdbx_seq_one_letter_code
_entity_poly.pdbx_strand_id
1 'polypeptide(L)'
;PDLLAGLIAYSGHTITLFTVRDERGIDGKRPIIDDMAPLFHVRKDCPPLLLVTGDRKLEMLGRYEENAYLWRMMQVVGHPDTTIMELDGYNHGQMAQPAHPLLLRFIQRILKAE
;
A
#
# COMPACT_ATOMS: atom_id res chain seq x y z
N PRO A 1 7.55 -10.95 -11.80
CA PRO A 1 6.25 -11.43 -11.35
C PRO A 1 6.22 -12.93 -11.11
N ASP A 2 6.95 -13.71 -11.91
CA ASP A 2 6.94 -15.16 -11.77
C ASP A 2 7.62 -15.66 -10.48
N LEU A 3 8.41 -14.82 -9.83
CA LEU A 3 9.12 -15.16 -8.61
C LEU A 3 8.31 -14.88 -7.33
N LEU A 4 7.20 -14.14 -7.45
CA LEU A 4 6.42 -13.70 -6.30
C LEU A 4 4.97 -14.14 -6.46
N ALA A 5 4.45 -14.86 -5.45
CA ALA A 5 3.06 -15.29 -5.42
C ALA A 5 2.11 -14.15 -5.03
N GLY A 6 2.59 -13.16 -4.30
CA GLY A 6 1.80 -12.02 -3.85
C GLY A 6 2.65 -10.98 -3.16
N LEU A 7 2.08 -9.81 -2.93
CA LEU A 7 2.70 -8.66 -2.27
C LEU A 7 1.80 -8.16 -1.17
N ILE A 8 2.39 -7.84 -0.02
CA ILE A 8 1.66 -7.30 1.13
C ILE A 8 2.40 -6.09 1.66
N ALA A 9 1.69 -4.99 1.84
CA ALA A 9 2.26 -3.77 2.41
C ALA A 9 1.48 -3.35 3.64
N TYR A 10 2.19 -3.15 4.75
CA TYR A 10 1.64 -2.65 5.99
C TYR A 10 1.90 -1.14 6.07
N SER A 11 0.90 -0.35 5.73
CA SER A 11 0.92 1.11 5.86
C SER A 11 2.18 1.71 5.23
N GLY A 12 2.48 1.30 4.00
CA GLY A 12 3.65 1.78 3.26
C GLY A 12 3.38 3.06 2.49
N HIS A 13 4.45 3.72 2.06
CA HIS A 13 4.35 4.87 1.17
C HIS A 13 3.99 4.43 -0.24
N THR A 14 3.12 5.17 -0.90
CA THR A 14 2.80 4.98 -2.32
C THR A 14 3.11 6.23 -3.15
N ILE A 15 3.24 7.39 -2.50
CA ILE A 15 3.83 8.59 -3.09
C ILE A 15 5.32 8.62 -2.75
N THR A 16 6.06 9.54 -3.37
CA THR A 16 7.50 9.67 -3.12
C THR A 16 7.75 9.94 -1.62
N LEU A 17 8.64 9.14 -1.03
CA LEU A 17 8.91 9.18 0.40
C LEU A 17 9.37 10.58 0.84
N PHE A 18 8.93 11.02 2.00
CA PHE A 18 9.20 12.37 2.49
C PHE A 18 10.70 12.66 2.63
N THR A 19 11.52 11.67 2.98
CA THR A 19 12.97 11.85 3.07
C THR A 19 13.58 12.20 1.72
N VAL A 20 13.11 11.58 0.63
CA VAL A 20 13.56 11.90 -0.74
C VAL A 20 13.14 13.32 -1.10
N ARG A 21 11.92 13.72 -0.71
CA ARG A 21 11.46 15.10 -0.95
C ARG A 21 12.32 16.12 -0.21
N ASP A 22 12.68 15.84 1.04
CA ASP A 22 13.55 16.71 1.83
C ASP A 22 14.93 16.86 1.20
N GLU A 23 15.51 15.77 0.71
CA GLU A 23 16.80 15.78 0.01
C GLU A 23 16.77 16.66 -1.23
N ARG A 24 15.62 16.80 -1.87
CA ARG A 24 15.41 17.63 -3.06
C ARG A 24 14.96 19.05 -2.72
N GLY A 25 14.93 19.42 -1.44
CA GLY A 25 14.49 20.75 -1.00
C GLY A 25 12.99 20.97 -1.08
N ILE A 26 12.19 19.91 -1.11
CA ILE A 26 10.74 19.99 -1.21
C ILE A 26 10.14 19.76 0.19
N ASP A 27 9.16 20.60 0.57
CA ASP A 27 8.46 20.47 1.83
C ASP A 27 7.87 19.05 1.97
N GLY A 28 8.15 18.37 3.09
CA GLY A 28 7.68 17.01 3.37
C GLY A 28 6.15 16.85 3.34
N LYS A 29 5.40 17.95 3.49
CA LYS A 29 3.93 17.91 3.39
C LYS A 29 3.42 18.00 1.95
N ARG A 30 4.28 18.34 1.01
CA ARG A 30 3.90 18.44 -0.40
C ARG A 30 3.95 17.05 -1.05
N PRO A 31 2.84 16.54 -1.57
CA PRO A 31 2.85 15.24 -2.23
C PRO A 31 3.56 15.32 -3.59
N ILE A 32 4.39 14.32 -3.85
CA ILE A 32 5.09 14.16 -5.12
C ILE A 32 4.97 12.71 -5.56
N ILE A 33 4.72 12.50 -6.85
CA ILE A 33 4.71 11.17 -7.45
C ILE A 33 5.71 11.17 -8.60
N ASP A 34 6.89 10.60 -8.35
CA ASP A 34 7.92 10.44 -9.37
C ASP A 34 8.37 8.96 -9.40
N ASP A 35 9.47 8.67 -10.09
CA ASP A 35 9.95 7.30 -10.25
C ASP A 35 10.36 6.61 -8.93
N MET A 36 10.42 7.36 -7.84
CA MET A 36 10.67 6.81 -6.49
C MET A 36 9.38 6.45 -5.76
N ALA A 37 8.22 6.66 -6.38
CA ALA A 37 6.91 6.38 -5.78
C ALA A 37 6.32 5.09 -6.35
N PRO A 38 5.79 4.17 -5.52
CA PRO A 38 5.07 3.00 -6.03
C PRO A 38 3.93 3.37 -7.00
N LEU A 39 3.23 4.48 -6.78
CA LEU A 39 2.17 4.96 -7.67
C LEU A 39 2.64 5.23 -9.09
N PHE A 40 3.91 5.57 -9.27
CA PHE A 40 4.48 5.82 -10.59
C PHE A 40 4.56 4.51 -11.41
N HIS A 41 4.65 3.36 -10.74
CA HIS A 41 4.89 2.06 -11.36
C HIS A 41 3.65 1.18 -11.41
N VAL A 42 2.47 1.77 -11.32
CA VAL A 42 1.19 1.05 -11.40
C VAL A 42 1.11 0.28 -12.71
N ARG A 43 0.80 -1.01 -12.62
CA ARG A 43 0.69 -1.87 -13.79
C ARG A 43 -0.22 -3.05 -13.51
N LYS A 44 -0.79 -3.59 -14.57
CA LYS A 44 -1.78 -4.67 -14.50
C LYS A 44 -1.15 -6.04 -14.22
N ASP A 45 0.12 -6.24 -14.58
CA ASP A 45 0.79 -7.56 -14.54
C ASP A 45 1.56 -7.84 -13.24
N CYS A 46 1.32 -7.06 -12.18
CA CYS A 46 1.95 -7.37 -10.90
C CYS A 46 1.21 -8.48 -10.15
N PRO A 47 1.87 -9.16 -9.18
CA PRO A 47 1.21 -10.19 -8.37
C PRO A 47 0.03 -9.65 -7.57
N PRO A 48 -0.83 -10.52 -7.01
CA PRO A 48 -1.87 -10.10 -6.08
C PRO A 48 -1.30 -9.21 -4.98
N LEU A 49 -2.01 -8.15 -4.64
CA LEU A 49 -1.53 -7.09 -3.74
C LEU A 49 -2.53 -6.85 -2.61
N LEU A 50 -2.06 -6.95 -1.38
CA LEU A 50 -2.82 -6.58 -0.19
C LEU A 50 -2.19 -5.34 0.44
N LEU A 51 -2.99 -4.29 0.58
CA LEU A 51 -2.61 -3.05 1.25
C LEU A 51 -3.37 -2.97 2.57
N VAL A 52 -2.66 -2.85 3.69
CA VAL A 52 -3.27 -2.73 5.01
C VAL A 52 -2.78 -1.43 5.64
N THR A 53 -3.72 -0.62 6.14
CA THR A 53 -3.41 0.62 6.85
C THR A 53 -4.07 0.62 8.22
N GLY A 54 -3.60 1.49 9.11
CA GLY A 54 -4.35 1.84 10.31
C GLY A 54 -5.52 2.75 9.96
N ASP A 55 -6.19 3.23 11.00
CA ASP A 55 -7.32 4.16 10.88
C ASP A 55 -6.84 5.48 10.26
N ARG A 56 -7.53 5.95 9.21
CA ARG A 56 -7.15 7.19 8.50
C ARG A 56 -7.05 8.41 9.41
N LYS A 57 -7.77 8.42 10.52
CA LYS A 57 -7.76 9.53 11.48
C LYS A 57 -6.59 9.44 12.46
N LEU A 58 -5.99 8.27 12.62
CA LEU A 58 -4.93 8.01 13.57
C LEU A 58 -3.57 7.74 12.91
N GLU A 59 -3.57 7.43 11.63
CA GLU A 59 -2.38 7.14 10.84
C GLU A 59 -1.54 8.41 10.60
N MET A 60 -0.33 8.18 10.07
CA MET A 60 0.53 9.26 9.58
C MET A 60 -0.19 10.04 8.48
N LEU A 61 0.14 11.33 8.39
CA LEU A 61 -0.52 12.25 7.45
C LEU A 61 -0.55 11.68 6.02
N GLY A 62 -1.75 11.53 5.49
CA GLY A 62 -1.95 11.09 4.12
C GLY A 62 -1.69 9.61 3.87
N ARG A 63 -1.30 8.83 4.87
CA ARG A 63 -0.90 7.44 4.67
C ARG A 63 -2.04 6.56 4.18
N TYR A 64 -3.23 6.66 4.76
CA TYR A 64 -4.39 5.94 4.25
C TYR A 64 -4.71 6.38 2.83
N GLU A 65 -4.74 7.69 2.61
CA GLU A 65 -5.14 8.27 1.33
C GLU A 65 -4.21 7.84 0.19
N GLU A 66 -2.89 7.80 0.43
CA GLU A 66 -1.96 7.37 -0.62
C GLU A 66 -2.13 5.88 -0.95
N ASN A 67 -2.48 5.05 0.03
CA ASN A 67 -2.76 3.63 -0.21
C ASN A 67 -4.09 3.45 -0.94
N ALA A 68 -5.11 4.23 -0.60
CA ALA A 68 -6.39 4.20 -1.29
C ALA A 68 -6.24 4.62 -2.76
N TYR A 69 -5.37 5.60 -3.02
CA TYR A 69 -5.09 6.05 -4.38
C TYR A 69 -4.41 4.95 -5.19
N LEU A 70 -3.41 4.27 -4.61
CA LEU A 70 -2.77 3.13 -5.27
C LEU A 70 -3.79 2.03 -5.58
N TRP A 71 -4.63 1.68 -4.61
CA TRP A 71 -5.70 0.69 -4.80
C TRP A 71 -6.59 1.06 -5.99
N ARG A 72 -7.02 2.31 -6.05
CA ARG A 72 -7.90 2.78 -7.14
C ARG A 72 -7.19 2.73 -8.49
N MET A 73 -5.94 3.18 -8.55
CA MET A 73 -5.18 3.20 -9.80
C MET A 73 -4.87 1.80 -10.31
N MET A 74 -4.66 0.84 -9.41
CA MET A 74 -4.50 -0.56 -9.80
C MET A 74 -5.78 -1.08 -10.48
N GLN A 75 -6.95 -0.70 -9.99
CA GLN A 75 -8.22 -1.04 -10.64
C GLN A 75 -8.34 -0.39 -12.02
N VAL A 76 -7.93 0.87 -12.13
CA VAL A 76 -8.00 1.62 -13.41
C VAL A 76 -7.16 0.94 -14.50
N VAL A 77 -5.97 0.43 -14.15
CA VAL A 77 -5.12 -0.27 -15.12
C VAL A 77 -5.52 -1.73 -15.31
N GLY A 78 -6.55 -2.21 -14.61
CA GLY A 78 -7.08 -3.55 -14.80
C GLY A 78 -6.39 -4.64 -14.00
N HIS A 79 -5.69 -4.29 -12.91
CA HIS A 79 -5.10 -5.31 -12.02
C HIS A 79 -6.21 -6.14 -11.37
N PRO A 80 -6.16 -7.49 -11.48
CA PRO A 80 -7.29 -8.32 -11.06
C PRO A 80 -7.42 -8.54 -9.56
N ASP A 81 -6.37 -8.29 -8.77
CA ASP A 81 -6.37 -8.69 -7.37
C ASP A 81 -5.59 -7.71 -6.50
N THR A 82 -6.17 -6.54 -6.28
CA THR A 82 -5.66 -5.54 -5.33
C THR A 82 -6.73 -5.31 -4.27
N THR A 83 -6.38 -5.54 -3.01
CA THR A 83 -7.28 -5.35 -1.86
C THR A 83 -6.69 -4.31 -0.92
N ILE A 84 -7.53 -3.43 -0.40
CA ILE A 84 -7.15 -2.49 0.66
C ILE A 84 -8.01 -2.77 1.89
N MET A 85 -7.37 -2.76 3.07
CA MET A 85 -8.05 -2.91 4.36
C MET A 85 -7.58 -1.83 5.31
N GLU A 86 -8.51 -1.14 5.92
CA GLU A 86 -8.28 -0.13 6.92
C GLU A 86 -8.63 -0.70 8.29
N LEU A 87 -7.71 -0.60 9.25
CA LEU A 87 -7.92 -1.12 10.60
C LEU A 87 -8.39 0.01 11.51
N ASP A 88 -9.70 0.08 11.69
CA ASP A 88 -10.37 1.12 12.46
C ASP A 88 -9.90 1.11 13.91
N GLY A 89 -9.55 2.28 14.45
CA GLY A 89 -9.09 2.43 15.84
C GLY A 89 -7.61 2.18 16.07
N TYR A 90 -6.82 1.83 15.05
CA TYR A 90 -5.38 1.55 15.20
C TYR A 90 -4.54 2.61 14.47
N ASN A 91 -3.51 3.14 15.15
CA ASN A 91 -2.57 4.05 14.51
C ASN A 91 -1.49 3.27 13.74
N HIS A 92 -0.52 3.99 13.17
CA HIS A 92 0.55 3.40 12.35
C HIS A 92 1.33 2.31 13.10
N GLY A 93 1.72 2.56 14.34
CA GLY A 93 2.48 1.60 15.13
C GLY A 93 1.67 0.44 15.66
N GLN A 94 0.36 0.61 15.80
CA GLN A 94 -0.53 -0.40 16.39
C GLN A 94 -1.12 -1.34 15.34
N MET A 95 -1.13 -0.95 14.07
CA MET A 95 -1.88 -1.67 13.05
C MET A 95 -1.25 -3.02 12.65
N ALA A 96 0.04 -3.20 12.84
CA ALA A 96 0.75 -4.40 12.37
C ALA A 96 0.20 -5.67 13.00
N GLN A 97 -0.02 -5.68 14.31
CA GLN A 97 -0.46 -6.89 15.01
C GLN A 97 -1.86 -7.35 14.57
N PRO A 98 -2.90 -6.50 14.54
CA PRO A 98 -4.20 -6.93 14.03
C PRO A 98 -4.20 -7.19 12.52
N ALA A 99 -3.18 -6.74 11.78
CA ALA A 99 -3.06 -7.03 10.35
C ALA A 99 -2.63 -8.48 10.08
N HIS A 100 -1.94 -9.14 11.02
CA HIS A 100 -1.41 -10.47 10.79
C HIS A 100 -2.48 -11.52 10.42
N PRO A 101 -3.65 -11.59 11.06
CA PRO A 101 -4.69 -12.51 10.58
C PRO A 101 -5.13 -12.26 9.14
N LEU A 102 -5.16 -11.00 8.71
CA LEU A 102 -5.48 -10.64 7.32
C LEU A 102 -4.39 -11.11 6.36
N LEU A 103 -3.13 -10.94 6.75
CA LEU A 103 -1.98 -11.45 6.02
C LEU A 103 -2.07 -12.96 5.83
N LEU A 104 -2.35 -13.70 6.90
CA LEU A 104 -2.43 -15.17 6.84
C LEU A 104 -3.56 -15.62 5.93
N ARG A 105 -4.72 -14.98 5.97
CA ARG A 105 -5.84 -15.28 5.08
C ARG A 105 -5.48 -15.01 3.63
N PHE A 106 -4.79 -13.93 3.36
CA PHE A 106 -4.34 -13.57 2.02
C PHE A 106 -3.38 -14.64 1.48
N ILE A 107 -2.40 -15.05 2.28
CA ILE A 107 -1.45 -16.11 1.90
C ILE A 107 -2.18 -17.41 1.59
N GLN A 108 -3.10 -17.83 2.46
CA GLN A 108 -3.87 -19.06 2.28
C GLN A 108 -4.69 -19.02 0.98
N ARG A 109 -5.33 -17.89 0.70
CA ARG A 109 -6.13 -17.70 -0.52
C ARG A 109 -5.27 -17.83 -1.77
N ILE A 110 -4.10 -17.20 -1.78
CA ILE A 110 -3.18 -17.22 -2.93
C ILE A 110 -2.66 -18.64 -3.16
N LEU A 111 -2.25 -19.32 -2.10
CA LEU A 111 -1.72 -20.69 -2.23
C LEU A 111 -2.76 -21.69 -2.71
N LYS A 112 -4.03 -21.49 -2.35
CA LYS A 112 -5.12 -22.35 -2.84
C LYS A 112 -5.45 -22.12 -4.31
N ALA A 113 -5.21 -20.91 -4.82
CA ALA A 113 -5.48 -20.55 -6.20
C ALA A 113 -4.48 -21.17 -7.18
N GLU A 114 -3.34 -21.62 -6.66
CA GLU A 114 -2.33 -22.31 -7.44
C GLU A 114 -2.65 -23.80 -7.50
#